data_6946beba6227bbba3b8968f2e1603028
#
_entry.id   6946beba6227bbba3b8968f2e1603028
#
_cell.length_a   1.000
_cell.length_b   1.000
_cell.length_c   1.000
_cell.angle_alpha   90.00
_cell.angle_beta   90.00
_cell.angle_gamma   90.00
#
_symmetry.space_group_name_H-M   'P 1'
#
loop_
_entity.id
_entity.type
_entity.pdbx_description
1 polymer ?
#
loop_
_entity_poly.entity_id
_entity_poly.type
_entity_poly.pdbx_seq_one_letter_code
_entity_poly.pdbx_strand_id
1 'polypeptide(L)'
;MIEVRPLTGTSWDELAAAFGEAFGDYAVPMAMSADALAAMQRRRGYAPEVSFGAFEGRRLIGFVLTCLDGDRAYNSGTGVIPARRRHGVARRLVEAVIASVGARTYLLEVLAGNAGAIAFYRSLGFAQTRRLRCWTYAAAGATAPELAAPDLDAIAAHADVAPSWQNAVASIRRASEPCVVLGDREAAAVVFPGSADLPLLAVARDARRRGHGARLLAAAASRCARPLRILNVDARAEGIAAFLAAVGAEPLVEQLEMVR
;
A
#
# COMPACT_ATOMS: atom_id res chain seq x y z
N MET A 1 -27.86 -12.85 14.02
CA MET A 1 -27.93 -11.42 13.58
C MET A 1 -26.51 -10.92 13.35
N ILE A 2 -26.26 -10.21 12.24
CA ILE A 2 -24.93 -9.63 11.96
C ILE A 2 -24.87 -8.22 12.55
N GLU A 3 -23.92 -7.99 13.46
CA GLU A 3 -23.62 -6.69 14.07
C GLU A 3 -22.44 -6.05 13.34
N VAL A 4 -22.54 -4.75 13.04
CA VAL A 4 -21.43 -3.95 12.50
C VAL A 4 -20.99 -2.96 13.58
N ARG A 5 -19.71 -3.03 13.99
CA ARG A 5 -19.16 -2.19 15.04
C ARG A 5 -17.69 -1.86 14.80
N PRO A 6 -17.12 -0.82 15.42
CA PRO A 6 -15.70 -0.53 15.34
C PRO A 6 -14.82 -1.72 15.75
N LEU A 7 -13.64 -1.79 15.16
CA LEU A 7 -12.65 -2.83 15.44
C LEU A 7 -11.80 -2.54 16.69
N THR A 8 -12.17 -1.52 17.47
CA THR A 8 -11.52 -1.22 18.75
C THR A 8 -11.59 -2.44 19.68
N GLY A 9 -10.42 -2.87 20.17
CA GLY A 9 -10.29 -4.06 21.03
C GLY A 9 -10.31 -5.41 20.29
N THR A 10 -10.44 -5.44 18.97
CA THR A 10 -10.26 -6.67 18.17
C THR A 10 -8.77 -7.00 18.08
N SER A 11 -8.38 -8.23 18.41
CA SER A 11 -6.98 -8.65 18.38
C SER A 11 -6.46 -8.82 16.95
N TRP A 12 -5.13 -8.73 16.79
CA TRP A 12 -4.50 -8.97 15.50
C TRP A 12 -4.63 -10.42 15.04
N ASP A 13 -4.74 -11.37 15.97
CA ASP A 13 -4.98 -12.78 15.66
C ASP A 13 -6.36 -12.98 15.04
N GLU A 14 -7.41 -12.35 15.61
CA GLU A 14 -8.77 -12.39 15.05
C GLU A 14 -8.82 -11.73 13.66
N LEU A 15 -8.14 -10.58 13.50
CA LEU A 15 -8.05 -9.90 12.21
C LEU A 15 -7.29 -10.71 11.18
N ALA A 16 -6.16 -11.32 11.54
CA ALA A 16 -5.36 -12.14 10.63
C ALA A 16 -6.11 -13.42 10.21
N ALA A 17 -6.84 -14.05 11.13
CA ALA A 17 -7.68 -15.19 10.82
C ALA A 17 -8.80 -14.83 9.82
N ALA A 18 -9.54 -13.73 10.09
CA ALA A 18 -10.57 -13.24 9.20
C ALA A 18 -10.01 -12.79 7.83
N PHE A 19 -8.81 -12.18 7.83
CA PHE A 19 -8.11 -11.77 6.62
C PHE A 19 -7.73 -12.98 5.76
N GLY A 20 -7.12 -14.00 6.36
CA GLY A 20 -6.76 -15.24 5.67
C GLY A 20 -7.98 -15.96 5.08
N GLU A 21 -9.09 -16.03 5.83
CA GLU A 21 -10.34 -16.62 5.33
C GLU A 21 -10.97 -15.78 4.21
N ALA A 22 -10.98 -14.46 4.34
CA ALA A 22 -11.56 -13.56 3.35
C ALA A 22 -10.80 -13.49 2.02
N PHE A 23 -9.51 -13.79 2.02
CA PHE A 23 -8.64 -13.72 0.83
C PHE A 23 -8.04 -15.08 0.43
N GLY A 24 -8.47 -16.16 1.08
CA GLY A 24 -7.94 -17.51 0.83
C GLY A 24 -8.26 -18.06 -0.56
N ASP A 25 -9.32 -17.57 -1.21
CA ASP A 25 -9.74 -17.94 -2.57
C ASP A 25 -9.27 -16.94 -3.65
N TYR A 26 -8.41 -15.97 -3.28
CA TYR A 26 -7.82 -15.05 -4.26
C TYR A 26 -6.75 -15.78 -5.10
N ALA A 27 -6.58 -15.34 -6.37
CA ALA A 27 -5.62 -15.90 -7.31
C ALA A 27 -4.16 -15.87 -6.77
N VAL A 28 -3.87 -14.94 -5.86
CA VAL A 28 -2.64 -14.93 -5.04
C VAL A 28 -3.08 -15.03 -3.58
N PRO A 29 -2.85 -16.17 -2.91
CA PRO A 29 -3.21 -16.32 -1.50
C PRO A 29 -2.55 -15.25 -0.65
N MET A 30 -3.36 -14.48 0.09
CA MET A 30 -2.88 -13.39 0.94
C MET A 30 -2.95 -13.81 2.42
N ALA A 31 -2.29 -14.93 2.77
CA ALA A 31 -2.15 -15.30 4.17
C ALA A 31 -1.05 -14.44 4.83
N MET A 32 -1.39 -13.81 5.94
CA MET A 32 -0.46 -13.00 6.72
C MET A 32 -0.53 -13.43 8.18
N SER A 33 0.63 -13.46 8.86
CA SER A 33 0.63 -13.58 10.32
C SER A 33 0.05 -12.33 10.97
N ALA A 34 -0.39 -12.45 12.22
CA ALA A 34 -0.89 -11.31 13.00
C ALA A 34 0.14 -10.17 13.06
N ASP A 35 1.41 -10.50 13.29
CA ASP A 35 2.49 -9.52 13.34
C ASP A 35 2.72 -8.81 12.00
N ALA A 36 2.69 -9.56 10.89
CA ALA A 36 2.86 -8.99 9.55
C ALA A 36 1.69 -8.07 9.19
N LEU A 37 0.45 -8.46 9.52
CA LEU A 37 -0.73 -7.63 9.33
C LEU A 37 -0.64 -6.36 10.19
N ALA A 38 -0.28 -6.49 11.47
CA ALA A 38 -0.11 -5.38 12.40
C ALA A 38 0.97 -4.39 11.90
N ALA A 39 2.12 -4.88 11.47
CA ALA A 39 3.20 -4.05 10.93
C ALA A 39 2.77 -3.30 9.67
N MET A 40 2.11 -3.98 8.73
CA MET A 40 1.56 -3.37 7.52
C MET A 40 0.54 -2.28 7.84
N GLN A 41 -0.38 -2.54 8.76
CA GLN A 41 -1.43 -1.59 9.14
C GLN A 41 -0.86 -0.40 9.92
N ARG A 42 0.12 -0.63 10.80
CA ARG A 42 0.81 0.46 11.52
C ARG A 42 1.50 1.41 10.53
N ARG A 43 2.23 0.88 9.57
CA ARG A 43 2.87 1.67 8.51
C ARG A 43 1.87 2.54 7.76
N ARG A 44 0.66 2.04 7.52
CA ARG A 44 -0.40 2.76 6.81
C ARG A 44 -1.16 3.76 7.67
N GLY A 45 -0.99 3.73 9.00
CA GLY A 45 -1.68 4.63 9.94
C GLY A 45 -3.05 4.11 10.35
N TYR A 46 -3.15 2.81 10.65
CA TYR A 46 -4.38 2.14 11.08
C TYR A 46 -5.07 2.85 12.25
N ALA A 47 -6.38 3.02 12.11
CA ALA A 47 -7.25 3.67 13.07
C ALA A 47 -8.45 2.74 13.40
N PRO A 48 -8.37 1.95 14.50
CA PRO A 48 -9.39 0.96 14.85
C PRO A 48 -10.77 1.58 15.14
N GLU A 49 -10.82 2.82 15.59
CA GLU A 49 -12.04 3.57 15.91
C GLU A 49 -12.88 3.92 14.68
N VAL A 50 -12.27 4.01 13.50
CA VAL A 50 -12.93 4.24 12.19
C VAL A 50 -12.80 3.04 11.25
N SER A 51 -12.29 1.92 11.74
CA SER A 51 -12.29 0.62 11.09
C SER A 51 -13.46 -0.20 11.61
N PHE A 52 -14.15 -0.93 10.74
CA PHE A 52 -15.35 -1.65 11.16
C PHE A 52 -15.26 -3.14 10.87
N GLY A 53 -15.79 -3.93 11.80
CA GLY A 53 -15.99 -5.36 11.68
C GLY A 53 -17.47 -5.73 11.63
N ALA A 54 -17.80 -6.74 10.85
CA ALA A 54 -19.09 -7.42 10.87
C ALA A 54 -18.94 -8.71 11.70
N PHE A 55 -19.77 -8.86 12.71
CA PHE A 55 -19.70 -9.96 13.67
C PHE A 55 -20.99 -10.81 13.62
N GLU A 56 -20.82 -12.12 13.66
CA GLU A 56 -21.90 -13.07 13.90
C GLU A 56 -21.63 -13.74 15.26
N GLY A 57 -22.34 -13.26 16.29
CA GLY A 57 -21.97 -13.52 17.67
C GLY A 57 -20.57 -12.95 17.97
N ARG A 58 -19.63 -13.81 18.30
CA ARG A 58 -18.23 -13.40 18.58
C ARG A 58 -17.31 -13.52 17.35
N ARG A 59 -17.77 -14.14 16.26
CA ARG A 59 -16.95 -14.39 15.07
C ARG A 59 -16.91 -13.18 14.16
N LEU A 60 -15.73 -12.71 13.81
CA LEU A 60 -15.51 -11.69 12.79
C LEU A 60 -15.68 -12.33 11.40
N ILE A 61 -16.68 -11.89 10.63
CA ILE A 61 -17.04 -12.44 9.32
C ILE A 61 -16.75 -11.48 8.16
N GLY A 62 -16.35 -10.26 8.46
CA GLY A 62 -15.94 -9.26 7.49
C GLY A 62 -15.41 -8.02 8.17
N PHE A 63 -14.61 -7.26 7.45
CA PHE A 63 -13.92 -6.08 7.98
C PHE A 63 -13.66 -5.03 6.91
N VAL A 64 -13.49 -3.79 7.35
CA VAL A 64 -12.82 -2.71 6.61
C VAL A 64 -11.75 -2.15 7.53
N LEU A 65 -10.49 -2.22 7.09
CA LEU A 65 -9.35 -1.65 7.80
C LEU A 65 -9.10 -0.24 7.25
N THR A 66 -9.27 0.75 8.10
CA THR A 66 -9.16 2.17 7.73
C THR A 66 -7.92 2.79 8.37
N CYS A 67 -7.20 3.58 7.61
CA CYS A 67 -6.03 4.33 8.04
C CYS A 67 -6.30 5.83 7.91
N LEU A 68 -5.70 6.64 8.79
CA LEU A 68 -5.86 8.09 8.81
C LEU A 68 -4.51 8.80 8.62
N ASP A 69 -4.57 9.93 7.92
CA ASP A 69 -3.46 10.88 7.79
C ASP A 69 -4.02 12.28 7.52
N GLY A 70 -4.10 13.11 8.56
CA GLY A 70 -4.71 14.44 8.50
C GLY A 70 -6.17 14.41 8.05
N ASP A 71 -6.46 15.09 6.95
CA ASP A 71 -7.78 15.19 6.32
C ASP A 71 -8.10 14.05 5.34
N ARG A 72 -7.25 13.02 5.30
CA ARG A 72 -7.39 11.87 4.40
C ARG A 72 -7.63 10.59 5.19
N ALA A 73 -8.47 9.73 4.63
CA ALA A 73 -8.69 8.36 5.10
C ALA A 73 -8.38 7.37 3.97
N TYR A 74 -7.86 6.21 4.31
CA TYR A 74 -7.48 5.17 3.35
C TYR A 74 -8.07 3.82 3.75
N ASN A 75 -8.78 3.19 2.82
CA ASN A 75 -9.22 1.81 2.94
C ASN A 75 -8.04 0.87 2.65
N SER A 76 -7.42 0.40 3.69
CA SER A 76 -6.26 -0.49 3.61
C SER A 76 -6.61 -1.95 3.31
N GLY A 77 -7.89 -2.30 3.40
CA GLY A 77 -8.40 -3.62 3.08
C GLY A 77 -9.86 -3.79 3.45
N THR A 78 -10.65 -4.33 2.53
CA THR A 78 -12.03 -4.74 2.74
C THR A 78 -12.15 -6.23 2.46
N GLY A 79 -12.59 -7.01 3.43
CA GLY A 79 -12.77 -8.45 3.30
C GLY A 79 -14.09 -8.92 3.88
N VAL A 80 -14.69 -9.93 3.23
CA VAL A 80 -15.83 -10.69 3.76
C VAL A 80 -15.56 -12.17 3.49
N ILE A 81 -15.71 -13.02 4.49
CA ILE A 81 -15.51 -14.46 4.32
C ILE A 81 -16.43 -15.02 3.23
N PRO A 82 -15.98 -16.01 2.43
CA PRO A 82 -16.73 -16.51 1.28
C PRO A 82 -18.19 -16.86 1.59
N ALA A 83 -18.44 -17.54 2.71
CA ALA A 83 -19.77 -17.98 3.14
C ALA A 83 -20.75 -16.81 3.48
N ARG A 84 -20.27 -15.59 3.59
CA ARG A 84 -21.09 -14.40 3.91
C ARG A 84 -21.04 -13.31 2.84
N ARG A 85 -20.44 -13.60 1.69
CA ARG A 85 -20.50 -12.72 0.51
C ARG A 85 -21.91 -12.67 -0.09
N ARG A 86 -22.18 -11.61 -0.85
CA ARG A 86 -23.46 -11.37 -1.56
C ARG A 86 -24.67 -11.15 -0.64
N HIS A 87 -24.45 -10.96 0.67
CA HIS A 87 -25.48 -10.65 1.66
C HIS A 87 -25.43 -9.18 2.15
N GLY A 88 -24.84 -8.29 1.38
CA GLY A 88 -24.75 -6.85 1.72
C GLY A 88 -23.75 -6.50 2.83
N VAL A 89 -22.99 -7.47 3.36
CA VAL A 89 -22.04 -7.24 4.48
C VAL A 89 -21.02 -6.17 4.15
N ALA A 90 -20.35 -6.28 2.99
CA ALA A 90 -19.33 -5.30 2.57
C ALA A 90 -19.91 -3.89 2.44
N ARG A 91 -21.14 -3.74 1.93
CA ARG A 91 -21.82 -2.44 1.81
C ARG A 91 -22.04 -1.82 3.17
N ARG A 92 -22.62 -2.54 4.11
CA ARG A 92 -22.85 -2.06 5.48
C ARG A 92 -21.54 -1.63 6.17
N LEU A 93 -20.46 -2.39 5.97
CA LEU A 93 -19.14 -2.06 6.51
C LEU A 93 -18.59 -0.76 5.93
N VAL A 94 -18.56 -0.63 4.58
CA VAL A 94 -18.00 0.56 3.92
C VAL A 94 -18.86 1.80 4.21
N GLU A 95 -20.19 1.67 4.25
CA GLU A 95 -21.11 2.76 4.63
C GLU A 95 -20.88 3.23 6.08
N ALA A 96 -20.62 2.30 7.01
CA ALA A 96 -20.27 2.64 8.38
C ALA A 96 -18.94 3.42 8.46
N VAL A 97 -17.92 3.01 7.68
CA VAL A 97 -16.66 3.76 7.59
C VAL A 97 -16.90 5.15 6.99
N ILE A 98 -17.63 5.25 5.88
CA ILE A 98 -17.95 6.54 5.23
C ILE A 98 -18.61 7.50 6.22
N ALA A 99 -19.56 7.03 7.01
CA ALA A 99 -20.19 7.83 8.05
C ALA A 99 -19.21 8.27 9.16
N SER A 100 -18.27 7.39 9.51
CA SER A 100 -17.30 7.63 10.59
C SER A 100 -16.13 8.54 10.18
N VAL A 101 -15.67 8.47 8.95
CA VAL A 101 -14.55 9.32 8.47
C VAL A 101 -15.00 10.76 8.19
N GLY A 102 -16.32 10.98 8.04
CA GLY A 102 -16.91 12.32 7.90
C GLY A 102 -16.48 13.00 6.59
N ALA A 103 -16.03 14.26 6.70
CA ALA A 103 -15.64 15.08 5.57
C ALA A 103 -14.23 14.78 4.99
N ARG A 104 -13.55 13.75 5.50
CA ARG A 104 -12.22 13.38 4.98
C ARG A 104 -12.32 12.83 3.58
N THR A 105 -11.32 13.13 2.77
CA THR A 105 -11.14 12.45 1.48
C THR A 105 -10.85 10.97 1.71
N TYR A 106 -11.79 10.09 1.32
CA TYR A 106 -11.65 8.65 1.52
C TYR A 106 -11.21 7.96 0.25
N LEU A 107 -10.05 7.33 0.28
CA LEU A 107 -9.44 6.69 -0.89
C LEU A 107 -9.18 5.19 -0.66
N LEU A 108 -9.07 4.46 -1.74
CA LEU A 108 -8.69 3.03 -1.78
C LEU A 108 -7.90 2.71 -3.05
N GLU A 109 -7.28 1.55 -3.04
CA GLU A 109 -6.63 0.95 -4.21
C GLU A 109 -7.26 -0.42 -4.48
N VAL A 110 -7.65 -0.67 -5.74
CA VAL A 110 -8.29 -1.92 -6.16
C VAL A 110 -7.60 -2.47 -7.39
N LEU A 111 -7.41 -3.81 -7.46
CA LEU A 111 -6.85 -4.45 -8.65
C LEU A 111 -7.66 -4.08 -9.91
N ALA A 112 -6.99 -3.63 -10.96
CA ALA A 112 -7.63 -3.15 -12.19
C ALA A 112 -8.48 -4.24 -12.88
N GLY A 113 -8.14 -5.52 -12.68
CA GLY A 113 -8.89 -6.66 -13.17
C GLY A 113 -10.11 -7.05 -12.30
N ASN A 114 -10.29 -6.47 -11.11
CA ASN A 114 -11.41 -6.80 -10.22
C ASN A 114 -12.65 -5.95 -10.54
N ALA A 115 -13.31 -6.26 -11.65
CA ALA A 115 -14.50 -5.54 -12.13
C ALA A 115 -15.62 -5.49 -11.07
N GLY A 116 -15.79 -6.57 -10.30
CA GLY A 116 -16.81 -6.65 -9.25
C GLY A 116 -16.57 -5.65 -8.12
N ALA A 117 -15.33 -5.55 -7.62
CA ALA A 117 -14.97 -4.60 -6.59
C ALA A 117 -15.03 -3.14 -7.11
N ILE A 118 -14.60 -2.90 -8.35
CA ILE A 118 -14.68 -1.58 -8.98
C ILE A 118 -16.14 -1.12 -9.09
N ALA A 119 -17.04 -1.98 -9.57
CA ALA A 119 -18.47 -1.67 -9.67
C ALA A 119 -19.09 -1.44 -8.28
N PHE A 120 -18.69 -2.23 -7.29
CA PHE A 120 -19.12 -2.08 -5.91
C PHE A 120 -18.72 -0.70 -5.35
N TYR A 121 -17.46 -0.30 -5.45
CA TYR A 121 -17.00 1.01 -4.94
C TYR A 121 -17.61 2.18 -5.72
N ARG A 122 -17.80 2.06 -7.04
CA ARG A 122 -18.54 3.05 -7.83
C ARG A 122 -19.96 3.25 -7.33
N SER A 123 -20.65 2.15 -6.96
CA SER A 123 -22.02 2.21 -6.41
C SER A 123 -22.10 2.89 -5.03
N LEU A 124 -20.95 3.10 -4.37
CA LEU A 124 -20.80 3.83 -3.10
C LEU A 124 -20.25 5.26 -3.29
N GLY A 125 -20.17 5.73 -4.54
CA GLY A 125 -19.76 7.09 -4.86
C GLY A 125 -18.25 7.29 -5.03
N PHE A 126 -17.46 6.22 -5.08
CA PHE A 126 -16.03 6.34 -5.41
C PHE A 126 -15.82 6.53 -6.91
N ALA A 127 -14.95 7.46 -7.27
CA ALA A 127 -14.50 7.70 -8.63
C ALA A 127 -13.02 7.37 -8.80
N GLN A 128 -12.65 6.83 -9.96
CA GLN A 128 -11.25 6.58 -10.27
C GLN A 128 -10.50 7.90 -10.45
N THR A 129 -9.34 8.03 -9.81
CA THR A 129 -8.45 9.20 -9.91
C THR A 129 -7.15 8.90 -10.61
N ARG A 130 -6.54 7.73 -10.31
CA ARG A 130 -5.26 7.31 -10.87
C ARG A 130 -5.29 5.84 -11.27
N ARG A 131 -4.39 5.49 -12.20
CA ARG A 131 -3.96 4.11 -12.44
C ARG A 131 -2.56 3.97 -11.88
N LEU A 132 -2.33 2.90 -11.13
CA LEU A 132 -1.08 2.61 -10.46
C LEU A 132 -0.51 1.30 -10.99
N ARG A 133 0.80 1.27 -11.28
CA ARG A 133 1.51 0.09 -11.75
C ARG A 133 2.44 -0.43 -10.66
N CYS A 134 2.48 -1.73 -10.52
CA CYS A 134 3.42 -2.40 -9.62
C CYS A 134 4.45 -3.17 -10.46
N TRP A 135 5.68 -3.20 -9.96
CA TRP A 135 6.82 -3.82 -10.63
C TRP A 135 7.60 -4.67 -9.63
N THR A 136 8.35 -5.64 -10.16
CA THR A 136 9.37 -6.38 -9.42
C THR A 136 10.72 -6.20 -10.09
N TYR A 137 11.82 -6.25 -9.31
CA TYR A 137 13.17 -6.07 -9.81
C TYR A 137 14.15 -6.95 -9.04
N ALA A 138 14.93 -7.77 -9.74
CA ALA A 138 15.80 -8.78 -9.15
C ALA A 138 17.31 -8.52 -9.33
N ALA A 139 17.71 -7.66 -10.29
CA ALA A 139 19.13 -7.48 -10.58
C ALA A 139 19.83 -6.71 -9.44
N ALA A 140 20.84 -7.34 -8.86
CA ALA A 140 21.70 -6.81 -7.80
C ALA A 140 23.12 -6.57 -8.36
N GLY A 141 24.05 -6.13 -7.51
CA GLY A 141 25.47 -6.04 -7.86
C GLY A 141 26.04 -4.64 -7.90
N ALA A 142 25.30 -3.64 -7.45
CA ALA A 142 25.80 -2.29 -7.22
C ALA A 142 25.86 -1.96 -5.73
N THR A 143 26.65 -0.95 -5.39
CA THR A 143 26.73 -0.36 -4.06
C THR A 143 26.41 1.12 -4.11
N ALA A 144 25.86 1.63 -3.02
CA ALA A 144 25.64 3.05 -2.80
C ALA A 144 25.87 3.37 -1.32
N PRO A 145 26.34 4.59 -0.98
CA PRO A 145 26.48 4.99 0.40
C PRO A 145 25.14 4.99 1.11
N GLU A 146 25.16 4.69 2.39
CA GLU A 146 24.00 4.76 3.27
C GLU A 146 23.94 6.12 3.95
N LEU A 147 22.79 6.76 3.94
CA LEU A 147 22.56 8.04 4.60
C LEU A 147 22.16 7.81 6.05
N ALA A 148 22.99 8.26 6.98
CA ALA A 148 22.75 8.12 8.42
C ALA A 148 21.58 9.01 8.92
N ALA A 149 21.37 10.17 8.32
CA ALA A 149 20.34 11.12 8.72
C ALA A 149 19.63 11.70 7.46
N PRO A 150 18.77 10.90 6.78
CA PRO A 150 18.12 11.34 5.55
C PRO A 150 17.00 12.36 5.83
N ASP A 151 16.97 13.43 5.04
CA ASP A 151 15.79 14.27 4.92
C ASP A 151 14.84 13.67 3.87
N LEU A 152 13.89 12.88 4.33
CA LEU A 152 12.94 12.17 3.44
C LEU A 152 12.04 13.13 2.67
N ASP A 153 11.69 14.29 3.21
CA ASP A 153 10.84 15.26 2.51
C ASP A 153 11.62 15.94 1.38
N ALA A 154 12.87 16.30 1.62
CA ALA A 154 13.74 16.85 0.59
C ALA A 154 13.99 15.83 -0.55
N ILE A 155 14.19 14.55 -0.23
CA ILE A 155 14.34 13.49 -1.21
C ILE A 155 13.02 13.30 -2.00
N ALA A 156 11.89 13.24 -1.32
CA ALA A 156 10.59 13.06 -1.95
C ALA A 156 10.20 14.24 -2.86
N ALA A 157 10.70 15.45 -2.60
CA ALA A 157 10.48 16.63 -3.43
C ALA A 157 11.08 16.49 -4.85
N HIS A 158 11.99 15.55 -5.08
CA HIS A 158 12.50 15.24 -6.42
C HIS A 158 11.56 14.35 -7.26
N ALA A 159 10.47 13.83 -6.67
CA ALA A 159 9.49 13.03 -7.40
C ALA A 159 8.62 13.90 -8.30
N ASP A 160 8.30 13.40 -9.50
CA ASP A 160 7.45 14.11 -10.47
C ASP A 160 5.95 13.96 -10.20
N VAL A 161 5.56 12.99 -9.39
CA VAL A 161 4.15 12.68 -9.08
C VAL A 161 3.98 12.43 -7.58
N ALA A 162 2.79 12.71 -7.08
CA ALA A 162 2.46 12.40 -5.69
C ALA A 162 2.51 10.88 -5.44
N PRO A 163 3.13 10.43 -4.35
CA PRO A 163 3.20 9.01 -4.01
C PRO A 163 1.80 8.44 -3.74
N SER A 164 1.65 7.12 -3.85
CA SER A 164 0.50 6.41 -3.29
C SER A 164 0.55 6.44 -1.76
N TRP A 165 -0.56 6.06 -1.11
CA TRP A 165 -0.65 6.09 0.35
C TRP A 165 0.53 5.43 1.06
N GLN A 166 0.83 4.19 0.67
CA GLN A 166 1.87 3.39 1.33
C GLN A 166 3.30 3.84 1.01
N ASN A 167 3.49 4.65 -0.04
CA ASN A 167 4.78 5.19 -0.47
C ASN A 167 5.02 6.62 0.02
N ALA A 168 4.03 7.24 0.64
CA ALA A 168 4.17 8.57 1.22
C ALA A 168 5.20 8.59 2.36
N VAL A 169 5.90 9.71 2.53
CA VAL A 169 6.90 9.89 3.59
C VAL A 169 6.31 9.61 4.98
N ALA A 170 5.06 10.01 5.22
CA ALA A 170 4.35 9.71 6.46
C ALA A 170 4.23 8.19 6.70
N SER A 171 3.94 7.40 5.67
CA SER A 171 3.90 5.93 5.77
C SER A 171 5.29 5.32 6.00
N ILE A 172 6.33 5.85 5.34
CA ILE A 172 7.70 5.41 5.58
C ILE A 172 8.10 5.66 7.04
N ARG A 173 7.79 6.83 7.59
CA ARG A 173 8.11 7.19 8.99
C ARG A 173 7.35 6.36 10.03
N ARG A 174 6.13 5.90 9.72
CA ARG A 174 5.32 5.04 10.61
C ARG A 174 5.73 3.58 10.60
N ALA A 175 6.58 3.16 9.66
CA ALA A 175 6.98 1.76 9.57
C ALA A 175 7.75 1.33 10.83
N SER A 176 7.43 0.15 11.35
CA SER A 176 8.17 -0.50 12.43
C SER A 176 9.35 -1.33 11.90
N GLU A 177 9.33 -1.69 10.62
CA GLU A 177 10.44 -2.33 9.94
C GLU A 177 11.55 -1.31 9.69
N PRO A 178 12.83 -1.62 9.99
CA PRO A 178 13.94 -0.74 9.65
C PRO A 178 14.04 -0.52 8.14
N CYS A 179 14.18 0.73 7.73
CA CYS A 179 14.50 1.06 6.35
C CYS A 179 15.96 1.47 6.21
N VAL A 180 16.50 1.27 5.02
CA VAL A 180 17.82 1.77 4.61
C VAL A 180 17.62 2.85 3.56
N VAL A 181 18.29 3.99 3.71
CA VAL A 181 18.30 5.05 2.72
C VAL A 181 19.67 5.09 2.06
N LEU A 182 19.70 4.87 0.75
CA LEU A 182 20.89 4.76 -0.06
C LEU A 182 21.02 6.00 -0.96
N GLY A 183 22.24 6.50 -1.15
CA GLY A 183 22.53 7.60 -2.07
C GLY A 183 23.04 8.85 -1.41
N ASP A 184 22.58 9.99 -1.88
CA ASP A 184 22.92 11.33 -1.43
C ASP A 184 21.72 12.28 -1.54
N ARG A 185 21.94 13.59 -1.43
CA ARG A 185 20.86 14.60 -1.50
C ARG A 185 20.25 14.76 -2.90
N GLU A 186 21.01 14.45 -3.93
CA GLU A 186 20.56 14.61 -5.34
C GLU A 186 19.86 13.34 -5.86
N ALA A 187 20.23 12.18 -5.33
CA ALA A 187 19.69 10.90 -5.76
C ALA A 187 19.65 9.91 -4.60
N ALA A 188 18.47 9.46 -4.21
CA ALA A 188 18.33 8.54 -3.10
C ALA A 188 17.21 7.51 -3.33
N ALA A 189 17.40 6.35 -2.69
CA ALA A 189 16.42 5.26 -2.62
C ALA A 189 16.14 4.88 -1.17
N VAL A 190 14.87 4.70 -0.81
CA VAL A 190 14.45 4.13 0.46
C VAL A 190 14.02 2.69 0.22
N VAL A 191 14.62 1.75 0.93
CA VAL A 191 14.30 0.34 0.83
C VAL A 191 14.01 -0.25 2.21
N PHE A 192 13.04 -1.15 2.28
CA PHE A 192 12.77 -2.00 3.43
C PHE A 192 13.30 -3.41 3.15
N PRO A 193 14.46 -3.81 3.68
CA PRO A 193 15.10 -5.08 3.33
C PRO A 193 14.25 -6.32 3.67
N GLY A 194 13.53 -6.32 4.78
CA GLY A 194 12.70 -7.44 5.23
C GLY A 194 11.50 -7.68 4.32
N SER A 195 10.78 -6.63 3.93
CA SER A 195 9.63 -6.71 3.01
C SER A 195 10.04 -6.65 1.54
N ALA A 196 11.26 -6.26 1.23
CA ALA A 196 11.77 -5.93 -0.10
C ALA A 196 10.95 -4.83 -0.82
N ASP A 197 10.30 -3.93 -0.07
CA ASP A 197 9.60 -2.78 -0.63
C ASP A 197 10.56 -1.63 -0.92
N LEU A 198 10.41 -1.00 -2.08
CA LEU A 198 11.08 0.23 -2.48
C LEU A 198 10.03 1.36 -2.61
N PRO A 199 9.66 2.03 -1.51
CA PRO A 199 8.62 3.04 -1.55
C PRO A 199 9.06 4.35 -2.20
N LEU A 200 10.37 4.65 -2.25
CA LEU A 200 10.89 5.89 -2.78
C LEU A 200 12.20 5.64 -3.54
N LEU A 201 12.26 6.08 -4.78
CA LEU A 201 13.45 6.24 -5.60
C LEU A 201 13.33 7.58 -6.32
N ALA A 202 14.16 8.52 -5.99
CA ALA A 202 14.10 9.86 -6.52
C ALA A 202 15.48 10.36 -6.96
N VAL A 203 15.52 11.11 -8.06
CA VAL A 203 16.72 11.74 -8.61
C VAL A 203 16.38 13.17 -8.98
N ALA A 204 17.15 14.13 -8.48
CA ALA A 204 17.01 15.53 -8.81
C ALA A 204 17.07 15.73 -10.34
N ARG A 205 16.26 16.67 -10.86
CA ARG A 205 16.08 16.82 -12.32
C ARG A 205 17.37 17.03 -13.09
N ASP A 206 18.27 17.83 -12.56
CA ASP A 206 19.58 18.16 -13.11
C ASP A 206 20.61 17.01 -12.98
N ALA A 207 20.40 16.07 -12.07
CA ALA A 207 21.19 14.86 -11.90
C ALA A 207 20.70 13.65 -12.70
N ARG A 208 19.57 13.76 -13.40
CA ARG A 208 18.99 12.64 -14.19
C ARG A 208 19.84 12.29 -15.40
N ARG A 209 19.61 11.08 -15.96
CA ARG A 209 20.27 10.53 -17.15
C ARG A 209 21.78 10.30 -16.98
N ARG A 210 22.25 10.23 -15.73
CA ARG A 210 23.66 9.96 -15.38
C ARG A 210 23.86 8.60 -14.71
N GLY A 211 22.86 7.71 -14.77
CA GLY A 211 22.93 6.35 -14.20
C GLY A 211 22.58 6.23 -12.72
N HIS A 212 22.32 7.33 -11.99
CA HIS A 212 22.07 7.30 -10.55
C HIS A 212 20.88 6.37 -10.19
N GLY A 213 19.76 6.47 -10.89
CA GLY A 213 18.58 5.64 -10.62
C GLY A 213 18.86 4.14 -10.76
N ALA A 214 19.56 3.73 -11.84
CA ALA A 214 19.90 2.33 -12.06
C ALA A 214 20.86 1.78 -10.99
N ARG A 215 21.89 2.57 -10.61
CA ARG A 215 22.81 2.20 -9.55
C ARG A 215 22.11 2.05 -8.19
N LEU A 216 21.24 3.00 -7.84
CA LEU A 216 20.49 2.97 -6.59
C LEU A 216 19.50 1.80 -6.54
N LEU A 217 18.82 1.51 -7.65
CA LEU A 217 17.89 0.38 -7.73
C LEU A 217 18.63 -0.96 -7.53
N ALA A 218 19.77 -1.14 -8.20
CA ALA A 218 20.60 -2.33 -8.03
C ALA A 218 21.23 -2.43 -6.64
N ALA A 219 21.64 -1.30 -6.04
CA ALA A 219 22.14 -1.26 -4.68
C ALA A 219 21.02 -1.60 -3.65
N ALA A 220 19.80 -1.12 -3.86
CA ALA A 220 18.66 -1.47 -3.03
C ALA A 220 18.32 -2.95 -3.13
N ALA A 221 18.36 -3.53 -4.35
CA ALA A 221 18.16 -4.96 -4.56
C ALA A 221 19.22 -5.81 -3.82
N SER A 222 20.46 -5.33 -3.76
CA SER A 222 21.54 -6.02 -3.02
C SER A 222 21.32 -6.06 -1.49
N ARG A 223 20.39 -5.26 -0.96
CA ARG A 223 20.02 -5.28 0.46
C ARG A 223 18.89 -6.27 0.79
N CYS A 224 18.29 -6.90 -0.20
CA CYS A 224 17.12 -7.75 -0.04
C CYS A 224 17.45 -9.21 -0.39
N ALA A 225 16.86 -10.15 0.36
CA ALA A 225 16.98 -11.59 0.07
C ALA A 225 16.06 -12.07 -1.08
N ARG A 226 15.18 -11.20 -1.57
CA ARG A 226 14.17 -11.47 -2.62
C ARG A 226 14.03 -10.27 -3.54
N PRO A 227 13.43 -10.42 -4.72
CA PRO A 227 13.23 -9.31 -5.65
C PRO A 227 12.53 -8.12 -5.00
N LEU A 228 12.99 -6.91 -5.34
CA LEU A 228 12.34 -5.67 -4.91
C LEU A 228 10.91 -5.61 -5.44
N ARG A 229 10.03 -5.04 -4.62
CA ARG A 229 8.68 -4.65 -5.00
C ARG A 229 8.61 -3.12 -5.09
N ILE A 230 8.29 -2.64 -6.26
CA ILE A 230 8.08 -1.22 -6.56
C ILE A 230 6.59 -1.06 -6.79
N LEU A 231 5.86 -0.76 -5.71
CA LEU A 231 4.42 -0.80 -5.70
C LEU A 231 3.82 0.57 -6.02
N ASN A 232 2.70 0.57 -6.71
CA ASN A 232 1.81 1.71 -6.89
C ASN A 232 2.47 2.97 -7.46
N VAL A 233 3.24 2.79 -8.53
CA VAL A 233 3.79 3.88 -9.34
C VAL A 233 2.66 4.47 -10.20
N ASP A 234 2.46 5.78 -10.12
CA ASP A 234 1.45 6.48 -10.93
C ASP A 234 1.74 6.27 -12.43
N ALA A 235 0.75 5.77 -13.17
CA ALA A 235 0.91 5.48 -14.60
C ALA A 235 1.17 6.74 -15.45
N ARG A 236 0.87 7.94 -14.93
CA ARG A 236 1.20 9.23 -15.56
C ARG A 236 2.70 9.54 -15.51
N ALA A 237 3.45 8.88 -14.63
CA ALA A 237 4.90 8.99 -14.56
C ALA A 237 5.57 8.12 -15.66
N GLU A 238 5.33 8.46 -16.93
CA GLU A 238 5.83 7.69 -18.08
C GLU A 238 7.35 7.51 -18.06
N GLY A 239 8.10 8.53 -17.61
CA GLY A 239 9.54 8.46 -17.47
C GLY A 239 10.02 7.41 -16.47
N ILE A 240 9.27 7.18 -15.39
CA ILE A 240 9.58 6.12 -14.40
C ILE A 240 9.27 4.75 -15.01
N ALA A 241 8.13 4.60 -15.69
CA ALA A 241 7.78 3.34 -16.33
C ALA A 241 8.80 2.94 -17.42
N ALA A 242 9.21 3.90 -18.25
CA ALA A 242 10.25 3.68 -19.26
C ALA A 242 11.61 3.33 -18.61
N PHE A 243 11.98 3.99 -17.54
CA PHE A 243 13.20 3.68 -16.78
C PHE A 243 13.15 2.25 -16.21
N LEU A 244 12.06 1.88 -15.52
CA LEU A 244 11.92 0.54 -14.94
C LEU A 244 11.99 -0.55 -16.00
N ALA A 245 11.33 -0.37 -17.14
CA ALA A 245 11.44 -1.29 -18.27
C ALA A 245 12.88 -1.38 -18.81
N ALA A 246 13.57 -0.25 -18.95
CA ALA A 246 14.95 -0.21 -19.48
C ALA A 246 15.97 -0.88 -18.56
N VAL A 247 15.75 -0.91 -17.24
CA VAL A 247 16.60 -1.62 -16.28
C VAL A 247 16.22 -3.08 -16.07
N GLY A 248 15.18 -3.58 -16.77
CA GLY A 248 14.74 -4.97 -16.67
C GLY A 248 13.81 -5.26 -15.49
N ALA A 249 13.11 -4.25 -14.95
CA ALA A 249 12.04 -4.49 -14.02
C ALA A 249 10.83 -5.11 -14.73
N GLU A 250 10.16 -6.06 -14.07
CA GLU A 250 9.03 -6.79 -14.64
C GLU A 250 7.70 -6.25 -14.08
N PRO A 251 6.69 -6.02 -14.95
CA PRO A 251 5.35 -5.66 -14.49
C PRO A 251 4.75 -6.76 -13.62
N LEU A 252 4.11 -6.38 -12.50
CA LEU A 252 3.49 -7.32 -11.58
C LEU A 252 1.96 -7.27 -11.66
N VAL A 253 1.36 -6.14 -11.28
CA VAL A 253 -0.09 -5.90 -11.33
C VAL A 253 -0.37 -4.42 -11.55
N GLU A 254 -1.59 -4.12 -11.99
CA GLU A 254 -2.13 -2.76 -12.01
C GLU A 254 -3.26 -2.60 -11.01
N GLN A 255 -3.35 -1.42 -10.43
CA GLN A 255 -4.41 -1.02 -9.51
C GLN A 255 -5.05 0.29 -9.96
N LEU A 256 -6.29 0.49 -9.56
CA LEU A 256 -6.96 1.78 -9.68
C LEU A 256 -7.03 2.41 -8.29
N GLU A 257 -6.57 3.64 -8.18
CA GLU A 257 -6.90 4.47 -7.02
C GLU A 257 -8.29 5.06 -7.26
N MET A 258 -9.14 4.92 -6.26
CA MET A 258 -10.49 5.46 -6.28
C MET A 258 -10.69 6.34 -5.04
N VAL A 259 -11.42 7.44 -5.21
CA VAL A 259 -11.62 8.46 -4.17
C VAL A 259 -13.11 8.81 -4.08
N ARG A 260 -13.53 9.09 -2.87
CA ARG A 260 -14.84 9.60 -2.53
C ARG A 260 -14.72 10.82 -1.60
#